data_3be3cf63f617a6b6a68682c0d9ce4fa4
#
_entry.id   3be3cf63f617a6b6a68682c0d9ce4fa4
#
_cell.length_a   1.000
_cell.length_b   1.000
_cell.length_c   1.000
_cell.angle_alpha   90.00
_cell.angle_beta   90.00
_cell.angle_gamma   90.00
#
_symmetry.space_group_name_H-M   'P 1'
#
loop_
_entity.id
_entity.type
_entity.pdbx_description
1 polymer ?
#
loop_
_entity_poly.entity_id
_entity_poly.type
_entity_poly.pdbx_seq_one_letter_code
_entity_poly.pdbx_strand_id
1 'polypeptide(L)'
;IQGSTFHYITHLFLAIVIASLASIPEALVDLSKWRNKVKLVVALYCLVAGTYAMTYFRVYALDLELSQPFISDTAFWVTAVAVSVVMLLCWLHWGVIIVAITGIGIAYFFWGHLIPGPMGHPHYEDKFIMSYMGASLTLGMFGTVIQVSANIIFLFVVFGSLFRYTGVLPLFLELGKYVGNLVRGGAAFPAVIGSGFVGTVTGAAVANVILTG
;
A
#
# COMPACT_ATOMS: atom_id res chain seq x y z
N ILE A 1 -0.86 15.19 17.57
CA ILE A 1 -1.85 14.37 16.84
C ILE A 1 -1.92 14.81 15.37
N GLN A 2 -2.08 16.10 15.03
CA GLN A 2 -2.17 16.56 13.64
C GLN A 2 -0.96 16.21 12.77
N GLY A 3 0.25 16.22 13.31
CA GLY A 3 1.47 15.93 12.53
C GLY A 3 1.53 14.50 12.00
N SER A 4 1.11 13.51 12.78
CA SER A 4 1.12 12.10 12.38
C SER A 4 0.06 11.79 11.31
N THR A 5 -1.13 12.35 11.44
CA THR A 5 -2.24 12.18 10.50
C THR A 5 -1.87 12.73 9.11
N PHE A 6 -1.30 13.94 9.04
CA PHE A 6 -0.83 14.51 7.78
C PHE A 6 0.29 13.69 7.13
N HIS A 7 1.15 13.07 7.93
CA HIS A 7 2.19 12.19 7.43
C HIS A 7 1.60 10.97 6.71
N TYR A 8 0.60 10.31 7.30
CA TYR A 8 -0.04 9.13 6.69
C TYR A 8 -0.82 9.46 5.42
N ILE A 9 -1.55 10.58 5.42
CA ILE A 9 -2.24 11.06 4.21
C ILE A 9 -1.22 11.35 3.10
N THR A 10 -0.12 12.03 3.43
CA THR A 10 0.93 12.36 2.46
C THR A 10 1.61 11.09 1.93
N HIS A 11 1.88 10.12 2.80
CA HIS A 11 2.48 8.84 2.40
C HIS A 11 1.56 8.09 1.42
N LEU A 12 0.27 7.95 1.74
CA LEU A 12 -0.69 7.29 0.86
C LEU A 12 -0.89 8.06 -0.46
N PHE A 13 -0.92 9.39 -0.40
CA PHE A 13 -0.96 10.24 -1.58
C PHE A 13 0.20 9.97 -2.52
N LEU A 14 1.44 9.98 -2.01
CA LEU A 14 2.63 9.69 -2.81
C LEU A 14 2.61 8.27 -3.36
N ALA A 15 2.18 7.29 -2.58
CA ALA A 15 2.04 5.91 -3.03
C ALA A 15 1.04 5.79 -4.20
N ILE A 16 -0.12 6.45 -4.12
CA ILE A 16 -1.12 6.48 -5.20
C ILE A 16 -0.54 7.14 -6.46
N VAL A 17 0.14 8.28 -6.31
CA VAL A 17 0.74 8.99 -7.45
C VAL A 17 1.82 8.14 -8.11
N ILE A 18 2.74 7.56 -7.33
CA ILE A 18 3.83 6.72 -7.85
C ILE A 18 3.27 5.47 -8.55
N ALA A 19 2.32 4.77 -7.91
CA ALA A 19 1.71 3.56 -8.48
C ALA A 19 0.94 3.87 -9.78
N SER A 20 0.19 4.98 -9.81
CA SER A 20 -0.53 5.41 -11.00
C SER A 20 0.43 5.77 -12.15
N LEU A 21 1.48 6.55 -11.86
CA LEU A 21 2.48 6.93 -12.85
C LEU A 21 3.28 5.73 -13.36
N ALA A 22 3.61 4.77 -12.50
CA ALA A 22 4.31 3.55 -12.89
C ALA A 22 3.49 2.67 -13.86
N SER A 23 2.16 2.70 -13.76
CA SER A 23 1.26 1.94 -14.63
C SER A 23 1.10 2.55 -16.03
N ILE A 24 1.37 3.85 -16.21
CA ILE A 24 1.17 4.55 -17.49
C ILE A 24 2.12 4.05 -18.60
N PRO A 25 3.45 3.96 -18.41
CA PRO A 25 4.36 3.48 -19.43
C PRO A 25 4.05 2.06 -19.88
N GLU A 26 3.68 1.17 -18.95
CA GLU A 26 3.30 -0.22 -19.27
C GLU A 26 2.06 -0.27 -20.16
N ALA A 27 1.10 0.61 -19.92
CA ALA A 27 -0.11 0.71 -20.73
C ALA A 27 0.15 1.32 -22.12
N LEU A 28 1.17 2.18 -22.26
CA LEU A 28 1.50 2.85 -23.52
C LEU A 28 2.29 1.97 -24.50
N VAL A 29 2.92 0.89 -24.05
CA VAL A 29 3.75 0.00 -24.91
C VAL A 29 2.99 -0.54 -26.12
N ASP A 30 1.70 -0.85 -25.99
CA ASP A 30 0.90 -1.40 -27.08
C ASP A 30 -0.58 -0.98 -26.93
N LEU A 31 -0.89 0.21 -27.42
CA LEU A 31 -2.25 0.75 -27.43
C LEU A 31 -3.22 0.05 -28.41
N SER A 32 -2.74 -0.87 -29.23
CA SER A 32 -3.57 -1.69 -30.10
C SER A 32 -4.46 -2.63 -29.27
N LYS A 33 -3.97 -3.11 -28.13
CA LYS A 33 -4.71 -4.01 -27.24
C LYS A 33 -5.71 -3.27 -26.35
N TRP A 34 -6.96 -3.70 -26.38
CA TRP A 34 -8.04 -3.16 -25.54
C TRP A 34 -7.68 -3.13 -24.05
N ARG A 35 -7.02 -4.18 -23.55
CA ARG A 35 -6.57 -4.28 -22.16
C ARG A 35 -5.66 -3.13 -21.73
N ASN A 36 -4.77 -2.69 -22.60
CA ASN A 36 -3.83 -1.60 -22.32
C ASN A 36 -4.53 -0.25 -22.30
N LYS A 37 -5.53 -0.06 -23.18
CA LYS A 37 -6.39 1.15 -23.13
C LYS A 37 -7.13 1.24 -21.80
N VAL A 38 -7.71 0.13 -21.33
CA VAL A 38 -8.40 0.08 -20.03
C VAL A 38 -7.42 0.38 -18.88
N LYS A 39 -6.23 -0.23 -18.87
CA LYS A 39 -5.19 0.05 -17.87
C LYS A 39 -4.82 1.54 -17.85
N LEU A 40 -4.66 2.17 -19.01
CA LEU A 40 -4.32 3.59 -19.12
C LEU A 40 -5.43 4.47 -18.53
N VAL A 41 -6.69 4.22 -18.91
CA VAL A 41 -7.84 4.96 -18.37
C VAL A 41 -7.93 4.80 -16.85
N VAL A 42 -7.76 3.59 -16.34
CA VAL A 42 -7.79 3.33 -14.91
C VAL A 42 -6.63 4.03 -14.19
N ALA A 43 -5.42 4.00 -14.73
CA ALA A 43 -4.27 4.69 -14.13
C ALA A 43 -4.49 6.21 -14.09
N LEU A 44 -5.03 6.81 -15.15
CA LEU A 44 -5.36 8.23 -15.19
C LEU A 44 -6.49 8.58 -14.20
N TYR A 45 -7.53 7.75 -14.12
CA TYR A 45 -8.58 7.90 -13.11
C TYR A 45 -7.99 7.85 -11.70
N CYS A 46 -7.16 6.85 -11.39
CA CYS A 46 -6.52 6.72 -10.08
C CYS A 46 -5.65 7.93 -9.73
N LEU A 47 -4.93 8.47 -10.71
CA LEU A 47 -4.11 9.67 -10.51
C LEU A 47 -4.97 10.89 -10.16
N VAL A 48 -6.01 11.17 -10.94
CA VAL A 48 -6.85 12.36 -10.75
C VAL A 48 -7.75 12.22 -9.52
N ALA A 49 -8.51 11.13 -9.44
CA ALA A 49 -9.45 10.88 -8.34
C ALA A 49 -8.73 10.66 -7.00
N GLY A 50 -7.58 9.96 -7.02
CA GLY A 50 -6.75 9.76 -5.84
C GLY A 50 -6.15 11.06 -5.33
N THR A 51 -5.64 11.93 -6.22
CA THR A 51 -5.15 13.27 -5.85
C THR A 51 -6.27 14.11 -5.23
N TYR A 52 -7.45 14.10 -5.82
CA TYR A 52 -8.62 14.81 -5.28
C TYR A 52 -8.99 14.29 -3.88
N ALA A 53 -9.15 13.00 -3.71
CA ALA A 53 -9.54 12.40 -2.44
C ALA A 53 -8.52 12.66 -1.32
N MET A 54 -7.22 12.51 -1.60
CA MET A 54 -6.16 12.75 -0.62
C MET A 54 -6.05 14.24 -0.27
N THR A 55 -6.26 15.14 -1.20
CA THR A 55 -6.32 16.59 -0.95
C THR A 55 -7.51 16.94 -0.05
N TYR A 56 -8.67 16.34 -0.32
CA TYR A 56 -9.86 16.50 0.52
C TYR A 56 -9.59 16.02 1.96
N PHE A 57 -9.05 14.83 2.15
CA PHE A 57 -8.70 14.31 3.48
C PHE A 57 -7.69 15.19 4.21
N ARG A 58 -6.74 15.80 3.49
CA ARG A 58 -5.77 16.72 4.07
C ARG A 58 -6.40 18.03 4.51
N VAL A 59 -7.29 18.61 3.71
CA VAL A 59 -7.95 19.90 4.01
C VAL A 59 -8.96 19.76 5.16
N TYR A 60 -9.75 18.68 5.13
CA TYR A 60 -10.84 18.46 6.10
C TYR A 60 -10.45 17.46 7.20
N ALA A 61 -9.17 17.25 7.46
CA ALA A 61 -8.69 16.25 8.41
C ALA A 61 -9.31 16.42 9.82
N LEU A 62 -9.38 17.64 10.33
CA LEU A 62 -9.94 17.92 11.64
C LEU A 62 -11.46 17.67 11.68
N ASP A 63 -12.17 18.12 10.66
CA ASP A 63 -13.62 17.93 10.57
C ASP A 63 -13.97 16.44 10.47
N LEU A 64 -13.17 15.66 9.75
CA LEU A 64 -13.33 14.20 9.63
C LEU A 64 -13.08 13.48 10.96
N GLU A 65 -12.09 13.89 11.74
CA GLU A 65 -11.84 13.32 13.07
C GLU A 65 -12.95 13.65 14.06
N LEU A 66 -13.45 14.89 14.04
CA LEU A 66 -14.50 15.36 14.96
C LEU A 66 -15.90 14.86 14.61
N SER A 67 -16.17 14.60 13.32
CA SER A 67 -17.49 14.15 12.85
C SER A 67 -17.72 12.66 12.98
N GLN A 68 -16.72 11.86 13.34
CA GLN A 68 -16.88 10.41 13.45
C GLN A 68 -17.84 10.00 14.58
N PRO A 69 -18.68 8.98 14.35
CA PRO A 69 -18.88 8.19 13.13
C PRO A 69 -19.88 8.76 12.12
N PHE A 70 -20.37 9.98 12.34
CA PHE A 70 -21.43 10.64 11.56
C PHE A 70 -20.84 11.56 10.49
N ILE A 71 -20.28 10.97 9.45
CA ILE A 71 -19.66 11.73 8.35
C ILE A 71 -20.71 12.39 7.44
N SER A 72 -20.31 13.52 6.81
CA SER A 72 -21.13 14.21 5.82
C SER A 72 -21.31 13.37 4.53
N ASP A 73 -22.34 13.70 3.72
CA ASP A 73 -22.54 13.04 2.43
C ASP A 73 -21.35 13.24 1.49
N THR A 74 -20.74 14.42 1.52
CA THR A 74 -19.52 14.68 0.72
C THR A 74 -18.37 13.77 1.17
N ALA A 75 -18.13 13.63 2.47
CA ALA A 75 -17.10 12.76 3.01
C ALA A 75 -17.36 11.29 2.65
N PHE A 76 -18.61 10.85 2.67
CA PHE A 76 -19.01 9.50 2.24
C PHE A 76 -18.58 9.23 0.78
N TRP A 77 -18.96 10.12 -0.15
CA TRP A 77 -18.64 9.93 -1.57
C TRP A 77 -17.14 10.04 -1.86
N VAL A 78 -16.43 10.98 -1.20
CA VAL A 78 -14.97 11.09 -1.36
C VAL A 78 -14.27 9.83 -0.83
N THR A 79 -14.75 9.27 0.28
CA THR A 79 -14.23 8.01 0.80
C THR A 79 -14.49 6.84 -0.15
N ALA A 80 -15.68 6.76 -0.75
CA ALA A 80 -15.99 5.75 -1.76
C ALA A 80 -15.05 5.85 -2.97
N VAL A 81 -14.76 7.07 -3.43
CA VAL A 81 -13.76 7.33 -4.48
C VAL A 81 -12.38 6.86 -4.04
N ALA A 82 -11.94 7.20 -2.83
CA ALA A 82 -10.62 6.78 -2.32
C ALA A 82 -10.49 5.26 -2.25
N VAL A 83 -11.50 4.56 -1.73
CA VAL A 83 -11.54 3.08 -1.68
C VAL A 83 -11.49 2.50 -3.10
N SER A 84 -12.26 3.06 -4.04
CA SER A 84 -12.24 2.61 -5.44
C SER A 84 -10.86 2.77 -6.09
N VAL A 85 -10.16 3.88 -5.82
CA VAL A 85 -8.80 4.13 -6.30
C VAL A 85 -7.84 3.07 -5.78
N VAL A 86 -7.86 2.78 -4.48
CA VAL A 86 -6.99 1.75 -3.87
C VAL A 86 -7.30 0.37 -4.47
N MET A 87 -8.59 0.01 -4.63
CA MET A 87 -9.01 -1.25 -5.23
C MET A 87 -8.54 -1.39 -6.68
N LEU A 88 -8.66 -0.33 -7.47
CA LEU A 88 -8.23 -0.32 -8.87
C LEU A 88 -6.71 -0.39 -9.01
N LEU A 89 -5.95 0.28 -8.14
CA LEU A 89 -4.49 0.15 -8.09
C LEU A 89 -4.07 -1.27 -7.68
N CYS A 90 -4.74 -1.87 -6.70
CA CYS A 90 -4.53 -3.28 -6.35
C CYS A 90 -4.79 -4.20 -7.56
N TRP A 91 -5.84 -3.93 -8.33
CA TRP A 91 -6.10 -4.69 -9.55
C TRP A 91 -5.00 -4.54 -10.60
N LEU A 92 -4.50 -3.34 -10.81
CA LEU A 92 -3.44 -3.08 -11.79
C LEU A 92 -2.12 -3.81 -11.45
N HIS A 93 -1.74 -3.84 -10.16
CA HIS A 93 -0.43 -4.33 -9.72
C HIS A 93 -0.44 -5.78 -9.24
N TRP A 94 -1.49 -6.24 -8.57
CA TRP A 94 -1.57 -7.59 -7.97
C TRP A 94 -2.65 -8.48 -8.57
N GLY A 95 -3.43 -7.96 -9.50
CA GLY A 95 -4.45 -8.74 -10.20
C GLY A 95 -5.76 -8.88 -9.45
N VAL A 96 -6.65 -9.71 -10.02
CA VAL A 96 -8.06 -9.79 -9.61
C VAL A 96 -8.29 -10.53 -8.29
N ILE A 97 -7.40 -11.42 -7.89
CA ILE A 97 -7.62 -12.30 -6.72
C ILE A 97 -7.68 -11.47 -5.44
N ILE A 98 -6.72 -10.56 -5.21
CA ILE A 98 -6.67 -9.70 -4.03
C ILE A 98 -7.89 -8.78 -3.99
N VAL A 99 -8.25 -8.22 -5.14
CA VAL A 99 -9.42 -7.34 -5.28
C VAL A 99 -10.71 -8.10 -4.97
N ALA A 100 -10.83 -9.34 -5.43
CA ALA A 100 -12.00 -10.16 -5.15
C ALA A 100 -12.14 -10.48 -3.64
N ILE A 101 -11.05 -10.87 -2.98
CA ILE A 101 -11.05 -11.16 -1.54
C ILE A 101 -11.42 -9.89 -0.75
N THR A 102 -10.80 -8.75 -1.08
CA THR A 102 -11.10 -7.47 -0.43
C THR A 102 -12.53 -7.03 -0.72
N GLY A 103 -12.99 -7.20 -1.96
CA GLY A 103 -14.36 -6.89 -2.38
C GLY A 103 -15.41 -7.72 -1.64
N ILE A 104 -15.15 -9.03 -1.43
CA ILE A 104 -16.01 -9.90 -0.62
C ILE A 104 -16.05 -9.39 0.83
N GLY A 105 -14.90 -8.98 1.40
CA GLY A 105 -14.85 -8.39 2.74
C GLY A 105 -15.67 -7.11 2.85
N ILE A 106 -15.53 -6.20 1.88
CA ILE A 106 -16.34 -4.96 1.81
C ILE A 106 -17.83 -5.30 1.69
N ALA A 107 -18.18 -6.20 0.78
CA ALA A 107 -19.56 -6.64 0.59
C ALA A 107 -20.16 -7.25 1.88
N TYR A 108 -19.36 -8.02 2.62
CA TYR A 108 -19.78 -8.56 3.91
C TYR A 108 -20.09 -7.44 4.93
N PHE A 109 -19.30 -6.38 5.00
CA PHE A 109 -19.61 -5.25 5.90
C PHE A 109 -20.93 -4.56 5.56
N PHE A 110 -21.29 -4.43 4.27
CA PHE A 110 -22.55 -3.80 3.86
C PHE A 110 -23.75 -4.73 3.97
N TRP A 111 -23.61 -6.01 3.61
CA TRP A 111 -24.72 -6.95 3.46
C TRP A 111 -24.65 -8.16 4.37
N GLY A 112 -23.66 -8.29 5.23
CA GLY A 112 -23.52 -9.44 6.13
C GLY A 112 -24.65 -9.57 7.15
N HIS A 113 -25.40 -8.49 7.44
CA HIS A 113 -26.58 -8.52 8.26
C HIS A 113 -27.75 -9.34 7.64
N LEU A 114 -27.70 -9.62 6.34
CA LEU A 114 -28.67 -10.48 5.65
C LEU A 114 -28.36 -11.97 5.80
N ILE A 115 -27.18 -12.33 6.31
CA ILE A 115 -26.75 -13.72 6.46
C ILE A 115 -27.39 -14.30 7.74
N PRO A 116 -28.19 -15.35 7.66
CA PRO A 116 -28.77 -15.99 8.85
C PRO A 116 -27.71 -16.77 9.63
N GLY A 117 -27.82 -16.77 10.96
CA GLY A 117 -27.00 -17.58 11.85
C GLY A 117 -25.78 -16.80 12.45
N PRO A 118 -24.81 -17.51 13.01
CA PRO A 118 -23.73 -16.90 13.79
C PRO A 118 -22.71 -16.08 12.94
N MET A 119 -22.81 -16.17 11.63
CA MET A 119 -21.98 -15.38 10.71
C MET A 119 -22.64 -14.04 10.33
N GLY A 120 -23.89 -13.80 10.69
CA GLY A 120 -24.54 -12.51 10.49
C GLY A 120 -24.09 -11.50 11.56
N HIS A 121 -24.03 -10.22 11.17
CA HIS A 121 -23.76 -9.13 12.11
C HIS A 121 -24.96 -8.17 12.19
N PRO A 122 -25.06 -7.31 13.22
CA PRO A 122 -26.10 -6.28 13.26
C PRO A 122 -26.04 -5.36 12.03
N HIS A 123 -27.19 -4.82 11.63
CA HIS A 123 -27.23 -3.82 10.56
C HIS A 123 -26.55 -2.53 11.01
N TYR A 124 -25.57 -2.09 10.22
CA TYR A 124 -24.89 -0.81 10.39
C TYR A 124 -25.28 0.13 9.25
N GLU A 125 -25.42 1.41 9.54
CA GLU A 125 -25.64 2.43 8.52
C GLU A 125 -24.44 2.52 7.56
N ASP A 126 -24.71 2.73 6.26
CA ASP A 126 -23.64 2.83 5.24
C ASP A 126 -22.62 3.92 5.57
N LYS A 127 -23.07 5.05 6.13
CA LYS A 127 -22.17 6.13 6.57
C LYS A 127 -21.26 5.70 7.72
N PHE A 128 -21.77 4.89 8.64
CA PHE A 128 -20.98 4.32 9.74
C PHE A 128 -19.88 3.40 9.18
N ILE A 129 -20.23 2.49 8.28
CA ILE A 129 -19.27 1.57 7.64
C ILE A 129 -18.19 2.36 6.91
N MET A 130 -18.57 3.33 6.07
CA MET A 130 -17.63 4.14 5.30
C MET A 130 -16.77 5.05 6.19
N SER A 131 -17.32 5.52 7.30
CA SER A 131 -16.57 6.28 8.31
C SER A 131 -15.36 5.49 8.81
N TYR A 132 -15.56 4.26 9.23
CA TYR A 132 -14.49 3.39 9.72
C TYR A 132 -13.61 2.79 8.61
N MET A 133 -14.14 2.59 7.41
CA MET A 133 -13.40 2.01 6.30
C MET A 133 -12.35 2.95 5.73
N GLY A 134 -12.66 4.25 5.59
CA GLY A 134 -11.77 5.15 4.89
C GLY A 134 -11.79 6.61 5.31
N ALA A 135 -12.86 7.13 5.94
CA ALA A 135 -12.88 8.51 6.41
C ALA A 135 -12.16 8.69 7.75
N SER A 136 -12.01 7.62 8.55
CA SER A 136 -11.16 7.66 9.74
C SER A 136 -9.70 7.77 9.37
N LEU A 137 -9.01 8.75 9.94
CA LEU A 137 -7.59 8.99 9.69
C LEU A 137 -6.66 8.14 10.57
N THR A 138 -7.23 7.27 11.40
CA THR A 138 -6.49 6.37 12.31
C THR A 138 -6.88 4.91 12.16
N LEU A 139 -8.00 4.62 11.49
CA LEU A 139 -8.54 3.28 11.28
C LEU A 139 -8.73 3.00 9.78
N GLY A 140 -9.19 1.81 9.44
CA GLY A 140 -9.47 1.41 8.06
C GLY A 140 -8.28 1.64 7.13
N MET A 141 -8.48 2.40 6.08
CA MET A 141 -7.47 2.70 5.07
C MET A 141 -6.21 3.39 5.64
N PHE A 142 -6.35 4.22 6.68
CA PHE A 142 -5.25 4.88 7.37
C PHE A 142 -4.81 4.17 8.66
N GLY A 143 -5.28 2.94 8.87
CA GLY A 143 -5.00 2.12 10.04
C GLY A 143 -3.56 1.65 10.13
N THR A 144 -3.33 0.64 10.97
CA THR A 144 -1.99 0.14 11.34
C THR A 144 -1.11 -0.18 10.15
N VAL A 145 -1.67 -0.71 9.04
CA VAL A 145 -0.88 -1.11 7.87
C VAL A 145 -0.21 0.10 7.21
N ILE A 146 -0.95 1.20 7.01
CA ILE A 146 -0.38 2.41 6.42
C ILE A 146 0.59 3.10 7.39
N GLN A 147 0.32 3.03 8.69
CA GLN A 147 1.20 3.58 9.73
C GLN A 147 2.55 2.85 9.75
N VAL A 148 2.53 1.52 9.69
CA VAL A 148 3.76 0.71 9.58
C VAL A 148 4.47 0.98 8.25
N SER A 149 3.74 1.09 7.16
CA SER A 149 4.31 1.43 5.85
C SER A 149 5.02 2.79 5.87
N ALA A 150 4.38 3.82 6.42
CA ALA A 150 4.91 5.17 6.44
C ALA A 150 6.09 5.37 7.42
N ASN A 151 6.04 4.74 8.58
CA ASN A 151 7.01 4.98 9.65
C ASN A 151 8.19 3.99 9.63
N ILE A 152 7.96 2.78 9.13
CA ILE A 152 8.94 1.69 9.24
C ILE A 152 9.42 1.26 7.84
N ILE A 153 8.50 0.78 6.99
CA ILE A 153 8.88 0.20 5.70
C ILE A 153 9.52 1.25 4.79
N PHE A 154 8.98 2.45 4.75
CA PHE A 154 9.54 3.56 3.97
C PHE A 154 10.99 3.87 4.36
N LEU A 155 11.28 3.93 5.66
CA LEU A 155 12.64 4.17 6.15
C LEU A 155 13.58 3.02 5.76
N PHE A 156 13.14 1.77 5.84
CA PHE A 156 13.95 0.63 5.40
C PHE A 156 14.24 0.65 3.90
N VAL A 157 13.27 1.06 3.08
CA VAL A 157 13.49 1.22 1.63
C VAL A 157 14.53 2.31 1.34
N VAL A 158 14.46 3.45 2.05
CA VAL A 158 15.45 4.53 1.94
C VAL A 158 16.83 4.04 2.39
N PHE A 159 16.92 3.37 3.54
CA PHE A 159 18.18 2.78 4.04
C PHE A 159 18.77 1.74 3.08
N GLY A 160 17.95 0.84 2.58
CA GLY A 160 18.39 -0.16 1.61
C GLY A 160 18.93 0.46 0.33
N SER A 161 18.27 1.52 -0.16
CA SER A 161 18.77 2.29 -1.31
C SER A 161 20.10 2.97 -1.01
N LEU A 162 20.25 3.58 0.18
CA LEU A 162 21.49 4.19 0.62
C LEU A 162 22.64 3.18 0.67
N PHE A 163 22.42 2.00 1.24
CA PHE A 163 23.43 0.93 1.31
C PHE A 163 23.87 0.43 -0.07
N ARG A 164 22.94 0.41 -1.02
CA ARG A 164 23.26 0.05 -2.40
C ARG A 164 24.20 1.08 -3.04
N TYR A 165 23.94 2.37 -2.84
CA TYR A 165 24.73 3.44 -3.46
C TYR A 165 26.04 3.74 -2.72
N THR A 166 26.12 3.53 -1.41
CA THR A 166 27.34 3.76 -0.61
C THR A 166 28.33 2.60 -0.68
N GLY A 167 28.00 1.50 -1.34
CA GLY A 167 28.89 0.34 -1.45
C GLY A 167 28.86 -0.60 -0.23
N VAL A 168 28.02 -0.36 0.75
CA VAL A 168 27.87 -1.23 1.92
C VAL A 168 27.31 -2.61 1.52
N LEU A 169 26.38 -2.66 0.57
CA LEU A 169 25.84 -3.92 0.07
C LEU A 169 26.91 -4.77 -0.66
N PRO A 170 27.70 -4.25 -1.59
CA PRO A 170 28.86 -4.98 -2.15
C PRO A 170 29.82 -5.48 -1.08
N LEU A 171 30.12 -4.69 -0.05
CA LEU A 171 30.97 -5.11 1.07
C LEU A 171 30.41 -6.34 1.80
N PHE A 172 29.13 -6.39 2.09
CA PHE A 172 28.48 -7.55 2.71
C PHE A 172 28.53 -8.80 1.81
N LEU A 173 28.39 -8.62 0.50
CA LEU A 173 28.50 -9.72 -0.45
C LEU A 173 29.96 -10.24 -0.55
N GLU A 174 30.95 -9.36 -0.48
CA GLU A 174 32.37 -9.75 -0.48
C GLU A 174 32.75 -10.47 0.83
N LEU A 175 32.28 -9.98 1.97
CA LEU A 175 32.44 -10.69 3.26
C LEU A 175 31.81 -12.09 3.20
N GLY A 176 30.61 -12.20 2.58
CA GLY A 176 29.96 -13.47 2.34
C GLY A 176 30.77 -14.42 1.47
N LYS A 177 31.42 -13.91 0.41
CA LYS A 177 32.33 -14.69 -0.44
C LYS A 177 33.57 -15.16 0.34
N TYR A 178 34.18 -14.27 1.14
CA TYR A 178 35.31 -14.60 1.95
C TYR A 178 35.02 -15.74 2.93
N VAL A 179 33.91 -15.65 3.67
CA VAL A 179 33.45 -16.71 4.58
C VAL A 179 33.08 -17.99 3.81
N GLY A 180 32.40 -17.85 2.66
CA GLY A 180 32.01 -18.96 1.80
C GLY A 180 33.20 -19.77 1.26
N ASN A 181 34.35 -19.14 1.05
CA ASN A 181 35.57 -19.83 0.63
C ASN A 181 36.22 -20.66 1.76
N LEU A 182 35.87 -20.38 3.02
CA LEU A 182 36.39 -21.12 4.17
C LEU A 182 35.58 -22.40 4.47
N VAL A 183 34.38 -22.56 3.85
CA VAL A 183 33.44 -23.64 4.19
C VAL A 183 33.11 -24.49 2.94
N ARG A 184 33.04 -25.83 3.11
CA ARG A 184 32.61 -26.73 2.04
C ARG A 184 31.14 -26.47 1.66
N GLY A 185 30.88 -26.06 0.43
CA GLY A 185 29.53 -25.68 -0.05
C GLY A 185 29.42 -24.24 -0.58
N GLY A 186 30.56 -23.62 -0.80
CA GLY A 186 30.87 -22.20 -1.01
C GLY A 186 29.98 -21.33 -1.89
N ALA A 187 29.33 -21.87 -2.92
CA ALA A 187 28.62 -21.02 -3.91
C ALA A 187 27.34 -20.35 -3.37
N ALA A 188 26.64 -20.97 -2.42
CA ALA A 188 25.43 -20.42 -1.81
C ALA A 188 25.70 -19.52 -0.60
N PHE A 189 26.87 -19.62 0.03
CA PHE A 189 27.22 -18.88 1.25
C PHE A 189 27.20 -17.36 1.09
N PRO A 190 27.71 -16.75 0.00
CA PRO A 190 27.66 -15.32 -0.20
C PRO A 190 26.22 -14.77 -0.18
N ALA A 191 25.29 -15.49 -0.82
CA ALA A 191 23.88 -15.09 -0.83
C ALA A 191 23.24 -15.22 0.56
N VAL A 192 23.50 -16.30 1.29
CA VAL A 192 22.95 -16.52 2.65
C VAL A 192 23.51 -15.49 3.63
N ILE A 193 24.82 -15.27 3.63
CA ILE A 193 25.46 -14.32 4.56
C ILE A 193 25.09 -12.89 4.17
N GLY A 194 25.12 -12.54 2.88
CA GLY A 194 24.68 -11.24 2.41
C GLY A 194 23.23 -10.97 2.79
N SER A 195 22.33 -11.94 2.56
CA SER A 195 20.93 -11.87 2.96
C SER A 195 20.77 -11.77 4.48
N GLY A 196 21.56 -12.48 5.26
CA GLY A 196 21.58 -12.36 6.72
C GLY A 196 21.94 -10.96 7.19
N PHE A 197 23.03 -10.38 6.69
CA PHE A 197 23.45 -9.02 7.05
C PHE A 197 22.44 -7.96 6.59
N VAL A 198 21.97 -8.06 5.36
CA VAL A 198 20.92 -7.13 4.85
C VAL A 198 19.63 -7.30 5.64
N GLY A 199 19.23 -8.53 5.97
CA GLY A 199 18.03 -8.82 6.75
C GLY A 199 18.09 -8.26 8.18
N THR A 200 19.24 -8.30 8.87
CA THR A 200 19.41 -7.70 10.20
C THR A 200 19.24 -6.17 10.19
N VAL A 201 19.60 -5.54 9.09
CA VAL A 201 19.50 -4.08 8.94
C VAL A 201 18.14 -3.64 8.42
N THR A 202 17.59 -4.35 7.43
CA THR A 202 16.31 -3.97 6.80
C THR A 202 15.09 -4.45 7.59
N GLY A 203 15.22 -5.54 8.36
CA GLY A 203 14.12 -6.11 9.13
C GLY A 203 12.89 -6.56 8.29
N ALA A 204 12.92 -6.38 6.98
CA ALA A 204 11.82 -6.67 6.07
C ALA A 204 12.23 -7.72 5.02
N ALA A 205 11.51 -8.84 4.97
CA ALA A 205 11.78 -9.93 4.04
C ALA A 205 11.75 -9.47 2.57
N VAL A 206 10.78 -8.64 2.20
CA VAL A 206 10.65 -8.11 0.83
C VAL A 206 11.84 -7.23 0.45
N ALA A 207 12.25 -6.31 1.33
CA ALA A 207 13.40 -5.45 1.08
C ALA A 207 14.69 -6.29 0.96
N ASN A 208 14.84 -7.32 1.78
CA ASN A 208 15.98 -8.23 1.73
C ASN A 208 16.04 -8.98 0.39
N VAL A 209 14.94 -9.55 -0.08
CA VAL A 209 14.87 -10.24 -1.39
C VAL A 209 15.21 -9.29 -2.56
N ILE A 210 14.72 -8.06 -2.52
CA ILE A 210 15.01 -7.07 -3.57
C ILE A 210 16.50 -6.68 -3.60
N LEU A 211 17.17 -6.67 -2.43
CA LEU A 211 18.56 -6.23 -2.31
C LEU A 211 19.56 -7.36 -2.56
N THR A 212 19.22 -8.59 -2.23
CA THR A 212 20.14 -9.75 -2.27
C THR A 212 19.75 -10.84 -3.27
N GLY A 213 18.52 -10.83 -3.77
CA GLY A 213 18.01 -11.74 -4.81
C GLY A 213 18.31 -11.21 -6.18
#